data_f79b028ce1658f33fc712a794cdc2d0b
#
_entry.id   f79b028ce1658f33fc712a794cdc2d0b
#
_cell.length_a   1.000
_cell.length_b   1.000
_cell.length_c   1.000
_cell.angle_alpha   90.00
_cell.angle_beta   90.00
_cell.angle_gamma   90.00
#
_symmetry.space_group_name_H-M   'P 1'
#
loop_
_entity.id
_entity.type
_entity.pdbx_description
1 polymer ?
#
loop_
_entity_poly.entity_id
_entity_poly.type
_entity_poly.pdbx_seq_one_letter_code
_entity_poly.pdbx_strand_id
1 'polypeptide(L)'
;MSTPHFYIVDVFAEQKYTGNPLAVVMNAAKLSSTEMQHIAREINYSETIFILNSEPAANGGYDMRIFTPESELPFAGHPCLGAAYIIERYLLKQQTEVLLLNLPAGEISVYLHYRDAKLGLIDRLWMRQRLPVFGQTFQAVQLAEVLGLATTAIDHRFLIQEVSTGLPFIIVPLHTLESVQQARILRKAYFNLVSATQAKAILIFAPQTYHPQHDLNVRVFADYYGISEDPATGSANGALAAYLFKNQYFSEGDLFLQVEQGYEIRRPSLLLLSAKNMDGRIDIAVGGKVIEVAQGTLL
;
A
#
# COMPACT_ATOMS: atom_id res chain seq x y z
N MET A 1 -24.89 24.69 5.31
CA MET A 1 -23.50 24.21 5.43
C MET A 1 -23.50 22.79 4.94
N SER A 2 -22.66 22.40 3.97
CA SER A 2 -22.62 21.00 3.53
C SER A 2 -21.99 20.17 4.65
N THR A 3 -22.75 19.25 5.19
CA THR A 3 -22.27 18.28 6.19
C THR A 3 -21.24 17.36 5.52
N PRO A 4 -20.13 17.00 6.16
CA PRO A 4 -19.16 16.11 5.57
C PRO A 4 -19.76 14.74 5.27
N HIS A 5 -19.58 14.28 4.03
CA HIS A 5 -19.93 12.92 3.62
C HIS A 5 -18.72 12.03 3.72
N PHE A 6 -18.92 10.76 4.09
CA PHE A 6 -17.85 9.79 4.07
C PHE A 6 -18.22 8.58 3.21
N TYR A 7 -17.18 7.96 2.66
CA TYR A 7 -17.25 6.72 1.91
C TYR A 7 -16.30 5.71 2.55
N ILE A 8 -16.74 4.47 2.64
CA ILE A 8 -15.89 3.35 2.98
C ILE A 8 -15.57 2.63 1.68
N VAL A 9 -14.29 2.49 1.39
CA VAL A 9 -13.80 1.75 0.25
C VAL A 9 -12.79 0.69 0.68
N ASP A 10 -12.74 -0.41 -0.05
CA ASP A 10 -11.71 -1.44 0.07
C ASP A 10 -10.72 -1.26 -1.07
N VAL A 11 -9.47 -0.97 -0.75
CA VAL A 11 -8.38 -0.75 -1.72
C VAL A 11 -7.59 -2.06 -1.90
N PHE A 12 -7.15 -2.35 -3.13
CA PHE A 12 -6.54 -3.62 -3.52
C PHE A 12 -7.48 -4.82 -3.31
N ALA A 13 -8.77 -4.61 -3.54
CA ALA A 13 -9.83 -5.56 -3.28
C ALA A 13 -10.42 -6.12 -4.58
N GLU A 14 -10.70 -7.42 -4.63
CA GLU A 14 -11.44 -8.04 -5.74
C GLU A 14 -12.95 -8.13 -5.45
N GLN A 15 -13.35 -8.01 -4.18
CA GLN A 15 -14.74 -7.98 -3.71
C GLN A 15 -14.87 -7.19 -2.42
N LYS A 16 -16.10 -6.83 -2.03
CA LYS A 16 -16.35 -6.14 -0.75
C LYS A 16 -15.83 -6.95 0.43
N TYR A 17 -15.36 -6.24 1.46
CA TYR A 17 -14.86 -6.80 2.71
C TYR A 17 -13.53 -7.56 2.57
N THR A 18 -12.78 -7.25 1.51
CA THR A 18 -11.40 -7.69 1.28
C THR A 18 -10.50 -6.46 1.09
N GLY A 19 -9.21 -6.63 0.79
CA GLY A 19 -8.33 -5.48 0.59
C GLY A 19 -8.05 -4.67 1.86
N ASN A 20 -7.52 -3.47 1.72
CA ASN A 20 -7.24 -2.53 2.81
C ASN A 20 -8.40 -1.54 2.95
N PRO A 21 -9.13 -1.54 4.08
CA PRO A 21 -10.26 -0.65 4.28
C PRO A 21 -9.79 0.80 4.45
N LEU A 22 -10.53 1.73 3.85
CA LEU A 22 -10.25 3.15 3.91
C LEU A 22 -11.55 3.94 4.08
N ALA A 23 -11.52 4.92 4.96
CA ALA A 23 -12.53 5.97 5.00
C ALA A 23 -12.05 7.19 4.20
N VAL A 24 -12.89 7.67 3.28
CA VAL A 24 -12.68 8.88 2.49
C VAL A 24 -13.73 9.90 2.91
N VAL A 25 -13.31 10.98 3.56
CA VAL A 25 -14.21 12.06 4.02
C VAL A 25 -14.13 13.22 3.05
N MET A 26 -15.27 13.62 2.49
CA MET A 26 -15.38 14.72 1.54
C MET A 26 -15.82 16.02 2.21
N ASN A 27 -15.50 17.16 1.56
CA ASN A 27 -15.86 18.52 2.03
C ASN A 27 -15.28 18.83 3.41
N ALA A 28 -14.06 18.39 3.67
CA ALA A 28 -13.43 18.44 4.98
C ALA A 28 -12.71 19.76 5.30
N ALA A 29 -12.73 20.78 4.40
CA ALA A 29 -12.00 22.04 4.57
C ALA A 29 -12.34 22.82 5.86
N LYS A 30 -13.53 22.60 6.43
CA LYS A 30 -13.98 23.27 7.66
C LYS A 30 -13.64 22.49 8.93
N LEU A 31 -13.21 21.25 8.83
CA LEU A 31 -12.79 20.46 9.96
C LEU A 31 -11.40 20.93 10.42
N SER A 32 -11.24 21.14 11.71
CA SER A 32 -9.94 21.38 12.32
C SER A 32 -9.10 20.08 12.30
N SER A 33 -7.78 20.21 12.45
CA SER A 33 -6.88 19.06 12.57
C SER A 33 -7.29 18.13 13.74
N THR A 34 -7.79 18.70 14.83
CA THR A 34 -8.26 17.94 15.99
C THR A 34 -9.50 17.13 15.68
N GLU A 35 -10.47 17.71 14.95
CA GLU A 35 -11.67 16.99 14.53
C GLU A 35 -11.34 15.87 13.54
N MET A 36 -10.46 16.11 12.54
CA MET A 36 -9.98 15.09 11.61
C MET A 36 -9.30 13.93 12.36
N GLN A 37 -8.47 14.24 13.37
CA GLN A 37 -7.83 13.22 14.19
C GLN A 37 -8.84 12.41 15.02
N HIS A 38 -9.87 13.05 15.57
CA HIS A 38 -10.93 12.36 16.31
C HIS A 38 -11.74 11.45 15.40
N ILE A 39 -12.09 11.91 14.20
CA ILE A 39 -12.79 11.11 13.20
C ILE A 39 -11.96 9.89 12.80
N ALA A 40 -10.67 10.07 12.53
CA ALA A 40 -9.77 8.97 12.17
C ALA A 40 -9.65 7.93 13.30
N ARG A 41 -9.61 8.38 14.56
CA ARG A 41 -9.60 7.51 15.74
C ARG A 41 -10.91 6.76 15.93
N GLU A 42 -12.05 7.42 15.71
CA GLU A 42 -13.39 6.81 15.82
C GLU A 42 -13.60 5.73 14.75
N ILE A 43 -13.20 6.01 13.50
CA ILE A 43 -13.27 5.05 12.39
C ILE A 43 -12.32 3.87 12.62
N ASN A 44 -11.15 4.12 13.17
CA ASN A 44 -10.15 3.12 13.59
C ASN A 44 -9.68 2.17 12.46
N TYR A 45 -9.63 2.65 11.22
CA TYR A 45 -8.90 2.00 10.12
C TYR A 45 -7.43 2.41 10.16
N SER A 46 -6.58 1.71 9.41
CA SER A 46 -5.15 2.07 9.30
C SER A 46 -4.99 3.55 8.96
N GLU A 47 -5.79 4.05 8.02
CA GLU A 47 -5.86 5.46 7.65
C GLU A 47 -7.29 5.92 7.34
N THR A 48 -7.48 7.23 7.49
CA THR A 48 -8.63 8.00 7.00
C THR A 48 -8.11 9.16 6.18
N ILE A 49 -8.63 9.35 4.95
CA ILE A 49 -8.24 10.46 4.08
C ILE A 49 -9.36 11.49 3.99
N PHE A 50 -8.97 12.76 4.06
CA PHE A 50 -9.86 13.91 4.02
C PHE A 50 -9.62 14.69 2.73
N ILE A 51 -10.61 14.76 1.85
CA ILE A 51 -10.64 15.61 0.66
C ILE A 51 -11.19 16.95 1.11
N LEU A 52 -10.35 18.00 1.04
CA LEU A 52 -10.68 19.30 1.64
C LEU A 52 -11.79 20.00 0.86
N ASN A 53 -11.68 20.07 -0.46
CA ASN A 53 -12.63 20.78 -1.32
C ASN A 53 -13.14 19.88 -2.44
N SER A 54 -14.37 20.13 -2.90
CA SER A 54 -14.97 19.43 -4.05
C SER A 54 -14.46 19.92 -5.40
N GLU A 55 -13.85 21.10 -5.46
CA GLU A 55 -13.26 21.67 -6.66
C GLU A 55 -11.74 21.55 -6.59
N PRO A 56 -11.08 21.35 -7.72
CA PRO A 56 -9.62 21.27 -7.78
C PRO A 56 -8.96 22.62 -7.42
N ALA A 57 -7.76 22.57 -6.88
CA ALA A 57 -6.91 23.71 -6.64
C ALA A 57 -6.38 24.33 -7.98
N ALA A 58 -5.66 25.45 -7.90
CA ALA A 58 -5.16 26.16 -9.08
C ALA A 58 -4.24 25.33 -9.99
N ASN A 59 -3.57 24.30 -9.44
CA ASN A 59 -2.75 23.34 -10.20
C ASN A 59 -3.56 22.20 -10.82
N GLY A 60 -4.89 22.18 -10.65
CA GLY A 60 -5.77 21.09 -11.10
C GLY A 60 -5.85 19.89 -10.17
N GLY A 61 -5.08 19.87 -9.07
CA GLY A 61 -5.07 18.80 -8.09
C GLY A 61 -6.08 19.02 -6.95
N TYR A 62 -6.41 17.95 -6.23
CA TYR A 62 -7.27 18.00 -5.06
C TYR A 62 -6.46 18.00 -3.77
N ASP A 63 -6.74 18.98 -2.89
CA ASP A 63 -6.05 19.11 -1.60
C ASP A 63 -6.60 18.09 -0.61
N MET A 64 -5.71 17.36 0.07
CA MET A 64 -6.12 16.33 1.02
C MET A 64 -5.15 16.15 2.17
N ARG A 65 -5.64 15.51 3.23
CA ARG A 65 -4.88 15.15 4.43
C ARG A 65 -5.17 13.71 4.81
N ILE A 66 -4.17 13.04 5.38
CA ILE A 66 -4.24 11.62 5.77
C ILE A 66 -3.95 11.51 7.26
N PHE A 67 -4.78 10.77 7.97
CA PHE A 67 -4.63 10.51 9.40
C PHE A 67 -4.69 9.02 9.70
N THR A 68 -3.77 8.54 10.53
CA THR A 68 -3.92 7.28 11.27
C THR A 68 -4.76 7.55 12.53
N PRO A 69 -5.19 6.53 13.30
CA PRO A 69 -5.78 6.74 14.61
C PRO A 69 -4.91 7.57 15.58
N GLU A 70 -3.59 7.59 15.38
CA GLU A 70 -2.63 8.24 16.28
C GLU A 70 -2.16 9.63 15.81
N SER A 71 -1.95 9.81 14.49
CA SER A 71 -1.31 11.03 13.95
C SER A 71 -1.62 11.28 12.49
N GLU A 72 -1.39 12.52 12.06
CA GLU A 72 -1.38 12.88 10.64
C GLU A 72 -0.14 12.34 9.93
N LEU A 73 -0.34 11.82 8.71
CA LEU A 73 0.72 11.37 7.82
C LEU A 73 0.90 12.32 6.64
N PRO A 74 2.15 12.62 6.25
CA PRO A 74 2.40 13.44 5.07
C PRO A 74 2.04 12.73 3.75
N PHE A 75 1.98 11.41 3.76
CA PHE A 75 1.68 10.55 2.61
C PHE A 75 1.35 9.12 3.05
N ALA A 76 0.41 8.49 2.33
CA ALA A 76 0.19 7.04 2.36
C ALA A 76 -0.37 6.57 1.00
N GLY A 77 0.03 5.38 0.55
CA GLY A 77 -0.23 4.92 -0.82
C GLY A 77 -1.68 4.54 -1.10
N HIS A 78 -2.22 3.56 -0.36
CA HIS A 78 -3.58 3.09 -0.61
C HIS A 78 -4.66 4.18 -0.38
N PRO A 79 -4.50 5.14 0.55
CA PRO A 79 -5.45 6.24 0.67
C PRO A 79 -5.54 7.11 -0.58
N CYS A 80 -4.40 7.31 -1.28
CA CYS A 80 -4.40 8.06 -2.54
C CYS A 80 -5.22 7.35 -3.62
N LEU A 81 -5.12 6.02 -3.75
CA LEU A 81 -5.91 5.26 -4.71
C LEU A 81 -7.41 5.30 -4.38
N GLY A 82 -7.77 5.14 -3.12
CA GLY A 82 -9.17 5.22 -2.68
C GLY A 82 -9.76 6.61 -2.86
N ALA A 83 -9.02 7.68 -2.53
CA ALA A 83 -9.48 9.05 -2.77
C ALA A 83 -9.64 9.35 -4.26
N ALA A 84 -8.69 8.93 -5.09
CA ALA A 84 -8.78 9.11 -6.55
C ALA A 84 -10.01 8.43 -7.14
N TYR A 85 -10.36 7.22 -6.66
CA TYR A 85 -11.58 6.53 -7.04
C TYR A 85 -12.85 7.33 -6.66
N ILE A 86 -12.92 7.86 -5.44
CA ILE A 86 -14.08 8.65 -4.98
C ILE A 86 -14.17 9.99 -5.72
N ILE A 87 -13.06 10.67 -5.96
CA ILE A 87 -13.03 11.92 -6.73
C ILE A 87 -13.55 11.68 -8.16
N GLU A 88 -13.03 10.66 -8.84
CA GLU A 88 -13.46 10.35 -10.19
C GLU A 88 -14.97 10.08 -10.23
N ARG A 89 -15.46 9.28 -9.32
CA ARG A 89 -16.85 8.83 -9.31
C ARG A 89 -17.85 9.92 -8.94
N TYR A 90 -17.50 10.84 -8.04
CA TYR A 90 -18.45 11.78 -7.45
C TYR A 90 -18.16 13.26 -7.72
N LEU A 91 -16.94 13.63 -8.08
CA LEU A 91 -16.58 15.02 -8.31
C LEU A 91 -16.27 15.33 -9.77
N LEU A 92 -15.67 14.41 -10.52
CA LEU A 92 -15.34 14.67 -11.91
C LEU A 92 -16.58 14.61 -12.80
N LYS A 93 -16.66 15.58 -13.71
CA LYS A 93 -17.69 15.63 -14.77
C LYS A 93 -17.28 14.90 -16.04
N GLN A 94 -15.99 14.62 -16.18
CA GLN A 94 -15.40 13.97 -17.33
C GLN A 94 -14.31 13.01 -16.86
N GLN A 95 -14.15 11.92 -17.56
CA GLN A 95 -13.10 10.96 -17.30
C GLN A 95 -11.73 11.58 -17.49
N THR A 96 -10.77 11.13 -16.68
CA THR A 96 -9.37 11.51 -16.81
C THR A 96 -8.48 10.27 -16.68
N GLU A 97 -7.40 10.24 -17.43
CA GLU A 97 -6.40 9.18 -17.30
C GLU A 97 -5.46 9.43 -16.10
N VAL A 98 -5.36 10.68 -15.64
CA VAL A 98 -4.48 11.07 -14.53
C VAL A 98 -5.22 12.03 -13.61
N LEU A 99 -5.20 11.73 -12.32
CA LEU A 99 -5.70 12.59 -11.27
C LEU A 99 -4.54 13.05 -10.38
N LEU A 100 -4.46 14.36 -10.15
CA LEU A 100 -3.45 14.96 -9.28
C LEU A 100 -4.00 15.15 -7.86
N LEU A 101 -3.26 14.70 -6.87
CA LEU A 101 -3.57 14.81 -5.45
C LEU A 101 -2.50 15.64 -4.76
N ASN A 102 -2.90 16.68 -4.02
CA ASN A 102 -2.01 17.55 -3.26
C ASN A 102 -1.96 17.09 -1.80
N LEU A 103 -0.82 16.60 -1.38
CA LEU A 103 -0.54 16.12 -0.02
C LEU A 103 0.61 16.92 0.62
N PRO A 104 0.78 16.90 1.94
CA PRO A 104 1.92 17.55 2.59
C PRO A 104 3.29 17.09 2.06
N ALA A 105 3.40 15.84 1.60
CA ALA A 105 4.62 15.31 0.97
C ALA A 105 4.86 15.78 -0.47
N GLY A 106 3.92 16.54 -1.07
CA GLY A 106 3.94 17.01 -2.44
C GLY A 106 2.82 16.46 -3.32
N GLU A 107 2.90 16.73 -4.59
CA GLU A 107 1.93 16.30 -5.60
C GLU A 107 2.10 14.82 -5.94
N ILE A 108 0.98 14.10 -5.96
CA ILE A 108 0.92 12.67 -6.27
C ILE A 108 -0.01 12.45 -7.46
N SER A 109 0.49 11.83 -8.51
CA SER A 109 -0.32 11.44 -9.67
C SER A 109 -0.84 10.02 -9.51
N VAL A 110 -2.15 9.85 -9.65
CA VAL A 110 -2.83 8.56 -9.75
C VAL A 110 -3.32 8.37 -11.17
N TYR A 111 -2.97 7.24 -11.79
CA TYR A 111 -3.35 6.87 -13.14
C TYR A 111 -4.57 5.98 -13.11
N LEU A 112 -5.60 6.33 -13.86
CA LEU A 112 -6.87 5.62 -13.91
C LEU A 112 -6.98 4.84 -15.22
N HIS A 113 -7.19 3.53 -15.11
CA HIS A 113 -7.44 2.66 -16.25
C HIS A 113 -8.90 2.24 -16.24
N TYR A 114 -9.61 2.51 -17.33
CA TYR A 114 -11.02 2.19 -17.48
C TYR A 114 -11.21 0.86 -18.18
N ARG A 115 -12.05 0.00 -17.65
CA ARG A 115 -12.49 -1.24 -18.30
C ARG A 115 -13.36 -0.95 -19.53
N ASP A 116 -14.24 0.05 -19.38
CA ASP A 116 -15.08 0.57 -20.46
C ASP A 116 -15.14 2.10 -20.32
N ALA A 117 -14.40 2.77 -21.19
CA ALA A 117 -14.34 4.22 -21.20
C ALA A 117 -15.71 4.86 -21.50
N LYS A 118 -16.61 4.18 -22.22
CA LYS A 118 -17.95 4.70 -22.52
C LYS A 118 -18.87 4.68 -21.30
N LEU A 119 -18.67 3.73 -20.38
CA LEU A 119 -19.45 3.56 -19.16
C LEU A 119 -18.80 4.19 -17.93
N GLY A 120 -17.59 4.75 -18.05
CA GLY A 120 -16.86 5.34 -16.92
C GLY A 120 -16.50 4.32 -15.83
N LEU A 121 -16.35 3.04 -16.18
CA LEU A 121 -16.05 2.00 -15.21
C LEU A 121 -14.53 1.87 -15.05
N ILE A 122 -14.01 2.35 -13.91
CA ILE A 122 -12.62 2.14 -13.53
C ILE A 122 -12.38 0.65 -13.33
N ASP A 123 -11.35 0.12 -13.99
CA ASP A 123 -10.87 -1.24 -13.75
C ASP A 123 -9.79 -1.23 -12.68
N ARG A 124 -8.80 -0.36 -12.83
CA ARG A 124 -7.63 -0.30 -11.94
C ARG A 124 -7.10 1.10 -11.81
N LEU A 125 -6.53 1.37 -10.64
CA LEU A 125 -5.79 2.60 -10.36
C LEU A 125 -4.32 2.25 -10.12
N TRP A 126 -3.42 3.13 -10.57
CA TRP A 126 -1.99 2.93 -10.44
C TRP A 126 -1.32 4.18 -9.87
N MET A 127 -0.30 3.96 -9.07
CA MET A 127 0.54 5.02 -8.55
C MET A 127 2.02 4.69 -8.79
N ARG A 128 2.74 5.62 -9.41
CA ARG A 128 4.19 5.52 -9.54
C ARG A 128 4.85 5.70 -8.18
N GLN A 129 5.90 4.93 -7.96
CA GLN A 129 6.70 5.00 -6.76
C GLN A 129 7.92 5.90 -6.97
N ARG A 130 8.52 6.36 -5.87
CA ARG A 130 9.82 7.05 -5.94
C ARG A 130 10.91 6.09 -6.40
N LEU A 131 12.03 6.64 -6.88
CA LEU A 131 13.20 5.84 -7.24
C LEU A 131 13.65 4.99 -6.04
N PRO A 132 13.96 3.72 -6.27
CA PRO A 132 14.31 2.82 -5.20
C PRO A 132 15.69 3.12 -4.60
N VAL A 133 15.78 3.01 -3.28
CA VAL A 133 17.02 3.06 -2.52
C VAL A 133 17.23 1.69 -1.87
N PHE A 134 18.41 1.11 -2.08
CA PHE A 134 18.80 -0.18 -1.53
C PHE A 134 19.75 0.04 -0.36
N GLY A 135 19.32 -0.36 0.82
CA GLY A 135 20.04 -0.20 2.07
C GLY A 135 20.87 -1.45 2.45
N GLN A 136 21.05 -1.62 3.76
CA GLN A 136 21.84 -2.70 4.34
C GLN A 136 21.22 -4.08 4.09
N THR A 137 22.06 -5.11 4.22
CA THR A 137 21.66 -6.52 4.16
C THR A 137 21.68 -7.15 5.54
N PHE A 138 20.95 -8.26 5.70
CA PHE A 138 20.79 -8.95 6.98
C PHE A 138 21.15 -10.43 6.86
N GLN A 139 21.53 -11.03 7.98
CA GLN A 139 21.77 -12.45 8.06
C GLN A 139 20.47 -13.23 8.23
N ALA A 140 20.35 -14.38 7.57
CA ALA A 140 19.17 -15.22 7.66
C ALA A 140 18.82 -15.64 9.10
N VAL A 141 19.81 -15.90 9.94
CA VAL A 141 19.60 -16.26 11.34
C VAL A 141 18.87 -15.17 12.13
N GLN A 142 19.15 -13.89 11.85
CA GLN A 142 18.50 -12.76 12.53
C GLN A 142 17.03 -12.70 12.17
N LEU A 143 16.69 -12.82 10.88
CA LEU A 143 15.29 -12.75 10.43
C LEU A 143 14.52 -14.03 10.77
N ALA A 144 15.15 -15.19 10.76
CA ALA A 144 14.54 -16.43 11.21
C ALA A 144 14.11 -16.33 12.69
N GLU A 145 14.98 -15.79 13.56
CA GLU A 145 14.63 -15.50 14.96
C GLU A 145 13.45 -14.53 15.06
N VAL A 146 13.49 -13.41 14.34
CA VAL A 146 12.40 -12.40 14.36
C VAL A 146 11.07 -12.97 13.92
N LEU A 147 11.09 -13.83 12.89
CA LEU A 147 9.90 -14.42 12.26
C LEU A 147 9.43 -15.72 12.92
N GLY A 148 10.17 -16.23 13.94
CA GLY A 148 9.87 -17.50 14.57
C GLY A 148 9.96 -18.70 13.63
N LEU A 149 10.85 -18.65 12.64
CA LEU A 149 11.05 -19.65 11.60
C LEU A 149 12.40 -20.35 11.74
N ALA A 150 12.54 -21.52 11.13
CA ALA A 150 13.85 -22.12 10.91
C ALA A 150 14.60 -21.32 9.82
N THR A 151 15.93 -21.23 9.89
CA THR A 151 16.75 -20.57 8.86
C THR A 151 16.58 -21.21 7.49
N THR A 152 16.27 -22.49 7.43
CA THR A 152 15.99 -23.23 6.19
C THR A 152 14.70 -22.80 5.48
N ALA A 153 13.82 -22.04 6.14
CA ALA A 153 12.63 -21.46 5.50
C ALA A 153 12.97 -20.27 4.60
N ILE A 154 14.14 -19.63 4.85
CA ILE A 154 14.60 -18.46 4.09
C ILE A 154 15.28 -18.91 2.81
N ASP A 155 14.97 -18.25 1.70
CA ASP A 155 15.58 -18.51 0.42
C ASP A 155 16.96 -17.83 0.32
N HIS A 156 18.02 -18.59 0.59
CA HIS A 156 19.38 -18.11 0.61
C HIS A 156 19.97 -17.74 -0.76
N ARG A 157 19.24 -17.99 -1.85
CA ARG A 157 19.67 -17.56 -3.20
C ARG A 157 19.65 -16.04 -3.35
N PHE A 158 18.86 -15.36 -2.52
CA PHE A 158 18.65 -13.91 -2.57
C PHE A 158 18.97 -13.26 -1.22
N LEU A 159 19.49 -12.04 -1.27
CA LEU A 159 19.87 -11.30 -0.06
C LEU A 159 18.60 -10.80 0.68
N ILE A 160 18.59 -10.92 1.99
CA ILE A 160 17.65 -10.14 2.80
C ILE A 160 18.16 -8.70 2.80
N GLN A 161 17.36 -7.75 2.32
CA GLN A 161 17.82 -6.39 2.12
C GLN A 161 16.76 -5.35 2.51
N GLU A 162 17.26 -4.24 3.06
CA GLU A 162 16.45 -3.03 3.23
C GLU A 162 16.28 -2.34 1.88
N VAL A 163 15.00 -2.09 1.49
CA VAL A 163 14.65 -1.41 0.24
C VAL A 163 13.57 -0.36 0.52
N SER A 164 13.70 0.80 -0.10
CA SER A 164 12.75 1.90 0.04
C SER A 164 12.38 2.48 -1.32
N THR A 165 11.10 2.74 -1.52
CA THR A 165 10.56 3.61 -2.57
C THR A 165 9.85 4.83 -1.97
N GLY A 166 10.24 5.19 -0.75
CA GLY A 166 9.68 6.27 0.07
C GLY A 166 9.75 5.90 1.55
N LEU A 167 9.13 4.78 1.95
CA LEU A 167 9.27 4.17 3.27
C LEU A 167 10.13 2.90 3.14
N PRO A 168 11.14 2.70 4.01
CA PRO A 168 12.01 1.52 3.94
C PRO A 168 11.36 0.29 4.59
N PHE A 169 11.58 -0.87 3.95
CA PHE A 169 11.16 -2.20 4.41
C PHE A 169 12.32 -3.19 4.35
N ILE A 170 12.37 -4.12 5.29
CA ILE A 170 13.26 -5.29 5.22
C ILE A 170 12.55 -6.35 4.38
N ILE A 171 13.09 -6.67 3.21
CA ILE A 171 12.52 -7.67 2.29
C ILE A 171 13.16 -9.03 2.56
N VAL A 172 12.32 -10.03 2.86
CA VAL A 172 12.76 -11.37 3.25
C VAL A 172 12.17 -12.42 2.30
N PRO A 173 12.98 -13.05 1.44
CA PRO A 173 12.52 -14.13 0.59
C PRO A 173 12.37 -15.44 1.38
N LEU A 174 11.23 -16.11 1.21
CA LEU A 174 10.95 -17.44 1.75
C LEU A 174 10.74 -18.46 0.62
N HIS A 175 10.91 -19.76 0.92
CA HIS A 175 10.77 -20.80 -0.08
C HIS A 175 9.31 -21.16 -0.40
N THR A 176 8.41 -21.13 0.59
CA THR A 176 7.08 -21.73 0.48
C THR A 176 5.99 -20.85 1.08
N LEU A 177 4.76 -21.02 0.59
CA LEU A 177 3.57 -20.43 1.19
C LEU A 177 3.40 -20.90 2.65
N GLU A 178 3.70 -22.14 2.96
CA GLU A 178 3.64 -22.68 4.31
C GLU A 178 4.55 -21.88 5.27
N SER A 179 5.77 -21.52 4.83
CA SER A 179 6.67 -20.69 5.62
C SER A 179 6.09 -19.28 5.85
N VAL A 180 5.42 -18.70 4.85
CA VAL A 180 4.72 -17.42 5.00
C VAL A 180 3.60 -17.54 6.03
N GLN A 181 2.78 -18.59 5.96
CA GLN A 181 1.67 -18.85 6.89
C GLN A 181 2.15 -19.07 8.34
N GLN A 182 3.28 -19.75 8.51
CA GLN A 182 3.84 -20.07 9.85
C GLN A 182 4.54 -18.89 10.51
N ALA A 183 4.97 -17.88 9.73
CA ALA A 183 5.69 -16.73 10.27
C ALA A 183 4.91 -16.00 11.37
N ARG A 184 5.61 -15.71 12.48
CA ARG A 184 5.07 -15.00 13.65
C ARG A 184 6.12 -14.03 14.15
N ILE A 185 5.76 -12.79 14.39
CA ILE A 185 6.68 -11.80 14.93
C ILE A 185 6.98 -12.12 16.41
N LEU A 186 8.24 -12.41 16.68
CA LEU A 186 8.76 -12.47 18.05
C LEU A 186 9.15 -11.05 18.48
N ARG A 187 8.23 -10.35 19.15
CA ARG A 187 8.31 -8.91 19.42
C ARG A 187 9.65 -8.46 19.98
N LYS A 188 10.26 -9.19 20.92
CA LYS A 188 11.55 -8.82 21.50
C LYS A 188 12.66 -8.80 20.44
N ALA A 189 12.76 -9.86 19.63
CA ALA A 189 13.73 -9.96 18.56
C ALA A 189 13.48 -8.89 17.47
N TYR A 190 12.21 -8.66 17.13
CA TYR A 190 11.80 -7.63 16.18
C TYR A 190 12.26 -6.23 16.62
N PHE A 191 11.91 -5.80 17.85
CA PHE A 191 12.29 -4.47 18.33
C PHE A 191 13.81 -4.31 18.50
N ASN A 192 14.51 -5.36 18.88
CA ASN A 192 15.99 -5.36 18.92
C ASN A 192 16.55 -5.12 17.50
N LEU A 193 16.04 -5.80 16.49
CA LEU A 193 16.49 -5.63 15.11
C LEU A 193 16.18 -4.22 14.59
N VAL A 194 14.90 -3.80 14.63
CA VAL A 194 14.47 -2.55 13.99
C VAL A 194 14.95 -1.30 14.74
N SER A 195 15.39 -1.39 15.99
CA SER A 195 15.99 -0.26 16.71
C SER A 195 17.23 0.29 16.02
N ALA A 196 18.04 -0.59 15.40
CA ALA A 196 19.30 -0.26 14.74
C ALA A 196 19.19 -0.08 13.22
N THR A 197 17.96 -0.13 12.64
CA THR A 197 17.74 -0.04 11.19
C THR A 197 16.95 1.20 10.81
N GLN A 198 17.00 1.63 9.54
CA GLN A 198 16.08 2.64 9.00
C GLN A 198 14.69 2.03 8.77
N ALA A 199 14.64 0.84 8.18
CA ALA A 199 13.39 0.11 8.02
C ALA A 199 12.82 -0.33 9.36
N LYS A 200 11.56 -0.01 9.60
CA LYS A 200 10.82 -0.38 10.81
C LYS A 200 9.77 -1.46 10.55
N ALA A 201 9.56 -1.82 9.29
CA ALA A 201 8.61 -2.84 8.88
C ALA A 201 9.31 -3.94 8.07
N ILE A 202 8.76 -5.14 8.13
CA ILE A 202 9.31 -6.33 7.47
C ILE A 202 8.26 -6.84 6.48
N LEU A 203 8.68 -7.05 5.23
CA LEU A 203 7.91 -7.76 4.22
C LEU A 203 8.53 -9.13 3.99
N ILE A 204 7.76 -10.18 4.16
CA ILE A 204 8.13 -11.55 3.77
C ILE A 204 7.35 -11.96 2.53
N PHE A 205 7.94 -12.77 1.65
CA PHE A 205 7.26 -13.26 0.44
C PHE A 205 7.72 -14.65 0.03
N ALA A 206 6.84 -15.35 -0.70
CA ALA A 206 7.15 -16.64 -1.34
C ALA A 206 6.55 -16.71 -2.75
N PRO A 207 7.13 -17.54 -3.68
CA PRO A 207 6.61 -17.72 -5.03
C PRO A 207 5.43 -18.70 -5.12
N GLN A 208 4.93 -19.18 -4.01
CA GLN A 208 3.74 -20.01 -3.91
C GLN A 208 2.57 -19.16 -3.42
N THR A 209 1.41 -19.37 -3.98
CA THR A 209 0.21 -18.56 -3.84
C THR A 209 -1.01 -19.39 -3.49
N TYR A 210 -2.07 -18.76 -2.95
CA TYR A 210 -3.38 -19.41 -2.77
C TYR A 210 -4.08 -19.64 -4.10
N HIS A 211 -3.91 -18.73 -5.07
CA HIS A 211 -4.49 -18.83 -6.41
C HIS A 211 -3.39 -19.06 -7.45
N PRO A 212 -3.51 -20.10 -8.29
CA PRO A 212 -2.45 -20.47 -9.23
C PRO A 212 -2.20 -19.45 -10.35
N GLN A 213 -3.06 -18.42 -10.46
CA GLN A 213 -2.91 -17.34 -11.44
C GLN A 213 -2.12 -16.15 -10.87
N HIS A 214 -1.79 -16.17 -9.58
CA HIS A 214 -1.01 -15.11 -8.93
C HIS A 214 0.46 -15.52 -8.85
N ASP A 215 1.34 -14.55 -8.68
CA ASP A 215 2.78 -14.77 -8.80
C ASP A 215 3.49 -14.90 -7.44
N LEU A 216 3.02 -14.16 -6.44
CA LEU A 216 3.64 -14.12 -5.10
C LEU A 216 2.58 -14.04 -4.00
N ASN A 217 2.90 -14.60 -2.85
CA ASN A 217 2.20 -14.34 -1.60
C ASN A 217 3.10 -13.55 -0.65
N VAL A 218 2.53 -12.54 0.02
CA VAL A 218 3.24 -11.55 0.83
C VAL A 218 2.54 -11.36 2.17
N ARG A 219 3.32 -11.13 3.24
CA ARG A 219 2.83 -10.55 4.50
C ARG A 219 3.70 -9.36 4.90
N VAL A 220 3.09 -8.36 5.51
CA VAL A 220 3.78 -7.15 5.98
C VAL A 220 3.51 -6.93 7.46
N PHE A 221 4.58 -6.89 8.23
CA PHE A 221 4.56 -6.68 9.69
C PHE A 221 5.12 -5.30 10.03
N ALA A 222 4.39 -4.53 10.80
CA ALA A 222 4.70 -3.14 11.10
C ALA A 222 4.43 -2.78 12.58
N ASP A 223 4.74 -3.69 13.50
CA ASP A 223 4.54 -3.53 14.96
C ASP A 223 5.12 -2.23 15.52
N TYR A 224 6.19 -1.70 14.92
CA TYR A 224 6.77 -0.40 15.31
C TYR A 224 5.78 0.75 15.15
N TYR A 225 4.91 0.67 14.14
CA TYR A 225 3.86 1.67 13.87
C TYR A 225 2.52 1.33 14.53
N GLY A 226 2.49 0.32 15.40
CA GLY A 226 1.25 -0.13 16.07
C GLY A 226 0.37 -1.03 15.21
N ILE A 227 0.82 -1.43 14.03
CA ILE A 227 0.10 -2.31 13.10
C ILE A 227 0.79 -3.68 13.13
N SER A 228 0.18 -4.67 13.75
CA SER A 228 0.77 -6.01 13.84
C SER A 228 0.96 -6.66 12.48
N GLU A 229 -0.02 -6.52 11.60
CA GLU A 229 0.02 -6.95 10.20
C GLU A 229 -0.91 -6.09 9.36
N ASP A 230 -0.44 -5.62 8.22
CA ASP A 230 -1.21 -4.76 7.30
C ASP A 230 -1.82 -5.60 6.16
N PRO A 231 -3.12 -5.44 5.84
CA PRO A 231 -3.80 -6.26 4.84
C PRO A 231 -3.33 -6.03 3.40
N ALA A 232 -2.89 -4.81 3.05
CA ALA A 232 -2.37 -4.50 1.72
C ALA A 232 -1.54 -3.23 1.75
N THR A 233 -0.23 -3.37 1.53
CA THR A 233 0.76 -2.31 1.71
C THR A 233 1.39 -1.90 0.38
N GLY A 234 0.85 -0.87 -0.26
CA GLY A 234 1.34 -0.40 -1.56
C GLY A 234 2.82 -0.02 -1.56
N SER A 235 3.31 0.69 -0.53
CA SER A 235 4.71 1.11 -0.42
C SER A 235 5.68 -0.07 -0.22
N ALA A 236 5.29 -1.08 0.56
CA ALA A 236 6.10 -2.28 0.76
C ALA A 236 6.19 -3.11 -0.52
N ASN A 237 5.07 -3.24 -1.24
CA ASN A 237 5.02 -3.92 -2.52
C ASN A 237 5.78 -3.16 -3.62
N GLY A 238 5.83 -1.83 -3.57
CA GLY A 238 6.72 -1.03 -4.41
C GLY A 238 8.20 -1.32 -4.15
N ALA A 239 8.61 -1.42 -2.88
CA ALA A 239 9.95 -1.83 -2.49
C ALA A 239 10.25 -3.27 -2.92
N LEU A 240 9.26 -4.19 -2.80
CA LEU A 240 9.37 -5.56 -3.30
C LEU A 240 9.58 -5.60 -4.82
N ALA A 241 8.82 -4.83 -5.60
CA ALA A 241 8.97 -4.78 -7.06
C ALA A 241 10.39 -4.35 -7.46
N ALA A 242 10.95 -3.33 -6.78
CA ALA A 242 12.34 -2.90 -6.97
C ALA A 242 13.34 -4.01 -6.63
N TYR A 243 13.13 -4.69 -5.51
CA TYR A 243 13.96 -5.79 -5.05
C TYR A 243 13.97 -6.95 -6.06
N LEU A 244 12.79 -7.38 -6.51
CA LEU A 244 12.63 -8.47 -7.48
C LEU A 244 13.29 -8.15 -8.82
N PHE A 245 13.10 -6.91 -9.30
CA PHE A 245 13.69 -6.44 -10.55
C PHE A 245 15.22 -6.40 -10.47
N LYS A 246 15.78 -5.80 -9.41
CA LYS A 246 17.24 -5.71 -9.23
C LYS A 246 17.90 -7.07 -9.11
N ASN A 247 17.29 -8.01 -8.40
CA ASN A 247 17.83 -9.34 -8.16
C ASN A 247 17.49 -10.36 -9.25
N GLN A 248 16.79 -9.94 -10.32
CA GLN A 248 16.36 -10.82 -11.41
C GLN A 248 15.66 -12.08 -10.89
N TYR A 249 14.74 -11.89 -9.92
CA TYR A 249 14.12 -12.98 -9.17
C TYR A 249 13.36 -13.96 -10.08
N PHE A 250 12.64 -13.47 -11.10
CA PHE A 250 11.91 -14.30 -12.07
C PHE A 250 12.74 -14.53 -13.35
N SER A 251 13.24 -13.45 -13.97
CA SER A 251 14.05 -13.45 -15.18
C SER A 251 14.48 -12.03 -15.50
N GLU A 252 15.32 -11.84 -16.54
CA GLU A 252 15.60 -10.53 -17.09
C GLU A 252 14.38 -9.96 -17.81
N GLY A 253 14.20 -8.65 -17.72
CA GLY A 253 13.13 -7.91 -18.40
C GLY A 253 12.15 -7.21 -17.47
N ASP A 254 11.13 -6.62 -18.09
CA ASP A 254 10.07 -5.92 -17.36
C ASP A 254 9.24 -6.90 -16.50
N LEU A 255 8.88 -6.48 -15.29
CA LEU A 255 8.01 -7.23 -14.40
C LEU A 255 6.59 -6.68 -14.43
N PHE A 256 5.63 -7.60 -14.49
CA PHE A 256 4.23 -7.34 -14.23
C PHE A 256 3.69 -8.51 -13.39
N LEU A 257 3.38 -8.25 -12.11
CA LEU A 257 3.10 -9.29 -11.14
C LEU A 257 1.76 -9.05 -10.44
N GLN A 258 1.11 -10.15 -10.09
CA GLN A 258 -0.08 -10.22 -9.25
C GLN A 258 0.32 -10.76 -7.87
N VAL A 259 0.19 -9.94 -6.84
CA VAL A 259 0.70 -10.24 -5.50
C VAL A 259 -0.44 -10.34 -4.51
N GLU A 260 -0.54 -11.50 -3.86
CA GLU A 260 -1.45 -11.75 -2.75
C GLU A 260 -0.90 -11.17 -1.45
N GLN A 261 -1.76 -10.53 -0.64
CA GLN A 261 -1.44 -10.11 0.74
C GLN A 261 -2.70 -10.22 1.62
N GLY A 262 -2.52 -10.35 2.93
CA GLY A 262 -3.59 -10.22 3.92
C GLY A 262 -4.48 -11.45 4.09
N TYR A 263 -4.16 -12.57 3.49
CA TYR A 263 -4.94 -13.82 3.62
C TYR A 263 -4.96 -14.34 5.07
N GLU A 264 -3.84 -14.27 5.75
CA GLU A 264 -3.66 -14.76 7.12
C GLU A 264 -4.46 -13.97 8.16
N ILE A 265 -4.80 -12.71 7.83
CA ILE A 265 -5.66 -11.86 8.65
C ILE A 265 -7.08 -11.71 8.09
N ARG A 266 -7.47 -12.60 7.16
CA ARG A 266 -8.81 -12.66 6.56
C ARG A 266 -9.23 -11.39 5.80
N ARG A 267 -8.27 -10.69 5.25
CA ARG A 267 -8.45 -9.53 4.35
C ARG A 267 -7.72 -9.78 3.04
N PRO A 268 -8.08 -10.83 2.25
CA PRO A 268 -7.38 -11.16 1.02
C PRO A 268 -7.35 -9.96 0.09
N SER A 269 -6.16 -9.64 -0.38
CA SER A 269 -5.87 -8.46 -1.20
C SER A 269 -5.09 -8.88 -2.44
N LEU A 270 -5.29 -8.17 -3.55
CA LEU A 270 -4.55 -8.37 -4.79
C LEU A 270 -3.91 -7.05 -5.23
N LEU A 271 -2.59 -6.98 -5.15
CA LEU A 271 -1.80 -5.86 -5.62
C LEU A 271 -1.18 -6.20 -6.97
N LEU A 272 -1.13 -5.22 -7.85
CA LEU A 272 -0.47 -5.31 -9.14
C LEU A 272 0.83 -4.53 -9.07
N LEU A 273 1.93 -5.17 -9.47
CA LEU A 273 3.25 -4.55 -9.49
C LEU A 273 3.76 -4.45 -10.91
N SER A 274 4.34 -3.31 -11.24
CA SER A 274 5.11 -3.12 -12.47
C SER A 274 6.48 -2.57 -12.14
N ALA A 275 7.53 -3.16 -12.69
CA ALA A 275 8.89 -2.63 -12.63
C ALA A 275 9.53 -2.75 -14.00
N LYS A 276 10.10 -1.63 -14.51
CA LYS A 276 10.65 -1.53 -15.86
C LYS A 276 11.97 -0.77 -15.84
N ASN A 277 12.85 -1.10 -16.78
CA ASN A 277 14.02 -0.26 -17.02
C ASN A 277 13.65 0.91 -17.93
N MET A 278 13.75 2.12 -17.42
CA MET A 278 13.59 3.34 -18.20
C MET A 278 14.90 4.15 -18.13
N ASP A 279 15.68 4.11 -19.19
CA ASP A 279 16.94 4.86 -19.35
C ASP A 279 17.92 4.64 -18.17
N GLY A 280 18.07 3.37 -17.74
CA GLY A 280 18.95 2.97 -16.65
C GLY A 280 18.40 3.20 -15.25
N ARG A 281 17.13 3.60 -15.13
CA ARG A 281 16.41 3.73 -13.85
C ARG A 281 15.30 2.71 -13.76
N ILE A 282 15.02 2.25 -12.57
CA ILE A 282 13.89 1.35 -12.32
C ILE A 282 12.63 2.21 -12.11
N ASP A 283 11.71 2.20 -13.08
CA ASP A 283 10.37 2.78 -12.96
C ASP A 283 9.44 1.77 -12.32
N ILE A 284 8.83 2.13 -11.19
CA ILE A 284 8.01 1.23 -10.40
C ILE A 284 6.62 1.82 -10.26
N ALA A 285 5.61 0.98 -10.47
CA ALA A 285 4.23 1.32 -10.20
C ALA A 285 3.55 0.20 -9.40
N VAL A 286 2.66 0.61 -8.50
CA VAL A 286 1.78 -0.28 -7.75
C VAL A 286 0.35 0.10 -8.04
N GLY A 287 -0.49 -0.88 -8.31
CA GLY A 287 -1.89 -0.66 -8.65
C GLY A 287 -2.82 -1.74 -8.11
N GLY A 288 -4.10 -1.53 -8.32
CA GLY A 288 -5.14 -2.47 -7.95
C GLY A 288 -6.53 -1.88 -8.11
N LYS A 289 -7.53 -2.65 -7.72
CA LYS A 289 -8.93 -2.22 -7.74
C LYS A 289 -9.30 -1.51 -6.44
N VAL A 290 -10.31 -0.67 -6.53
CA VAL A 290 -10.99 -0.07 -5.39
C VAL A 290 -12.46 -0.42 -5.46
N ILE A 291 -13.03 -0.88 -4.35
CA ILE A 291 -14.44 -1.29 -4.27
C ILE A 291 -15.14 -0.48 -3.19
N GLU A 292 -16.23 0.17 -3.57
CA GLU A 292 -17.06 0.92 -2.64
C GLU A 292 -17.90 -0.03 -1.77
N VAL A 293 -17.88 0.19 -0.46
CA VAL A 293 -18.55 -0.66 0.54
C VAL A 293 -19.75 0.02 1.13
N ALA A 294 -19.58 1.27 1.60
CA ALA A 294 -20.62 2.04 2.27
C ALA A 294 -20.42 3.53 2.08
N GLN A 295 -21.47 4.30 2.33
CA GLN A 295 -21.44 5.75 2.39
C GLN A 295 -22.33 6.26 3.51
N GLY A 296 -22.04 7.46 4.01
CA GLY A 296 -22.83 8.08 5.06
C GLY A 296 -22.49 9.56 5.24
N THR A 297 -23.06 10.14 6.30
CA THR A 297 -22.85 11.54 6.66
C THR A 297 -22.39 11.62 8.11
N LEU A 298 -21.35 12.41 8.39
CA LEU A 298 -20.94 12.72 9.76
C LEU A 298 -21.91 13.75 10.34
N LEU A 299 -22.37 13.53 11.57
CA LEU A 299 -23.37 14.37 12.26
C LEU A 299 -22.72 15.42 13.14
#